data_8c2f65a7463f152bc00a2985c7f03ca7
#
_entry.id   8c2f65a7463f152bc00a2985c7f03ca7
#
_cell.length_a   1.000
_cell.length_b   1.000
_cell.length_c   1.000
_cell.angle_alpha   90.00
_cell.angle_beta   90.00
_cell.angle_gamma   90.00
#
_symmetry.space_group_name_H-M   'P 1'
#
loop_
_entity.id
_entity.type
_entity.pdbx_description
1 polymer ?
#
loop_
_entity_poly.entity_id
_entity_poly.type
_entity_poly.pdbx_seq_one_letter_code
_entity_poly.pdbx_strand_id
1 'polypeptide(L)'
;MPRIRPILTFAASAIVVCACGTRPEPVMPKPEIVVDGLRHQEILPLAQQNYAYRWLEITLEACARDVERIGAQPTVLSRQMFVWANAMFDAWAAYDSVAVGTRLGAKLRRPAAEHTAANKREAISYASFLALCDQLPHHVDYLRSAMHDCGYDPDLVTRDPARPAGIGRIAAEAVLAYRHHDGANQLGDELGSDGSPYSDYTYYRPVNPPDRILDPDRWQPIPFRLADGTTITPGFLTPQWYRVKPFVIESSAQFRPGPPPTTQTNDALLREQTDAVLHYNQTLEPEQKAIVEFMRDGPRSTGQSGHWLRFAQDVSRRDRHGLDDDVKLFFTVAGTAFDAFIACWETKRFYDSSRPWTLVRYYYRGQRILGWAGPKGGVVELPAEEWYPYSPYSFVTPPFPGYTSGHATVSGACAKILELFTGSDEFGVTEVRNCCSLTEVDVGVEVALDLPTFSGTAEIAALSRAMGGYHIPIDNEVGLACGRKLAAWSWPHYRDYWQGSAKVRR
;
A
#
# COMPACT_ATOMS: atom_id res chain seq x y z
N MET A 1 -22.06 18.00 18.75
CA MET A 1 -21.45 17.20 17.68
C MET A 1 -21.32 18.11 16.46
N PRO A 2 -20.14 18.60 16.08
CA PRO A 2 -19.96 19.36 14.87
C PRO A 2 -19.75 18.39 13.69
N ARG A 3 -20.69 18.40 12.76
CA ARG A 3 -20.55 17.72 11.47
C ARG A 3 -19.49 18.45 10.65
N ILE A 4 -18.53 17.71 10.12
CA ILE A 4 -17.57 18.22 9.14
C ILE A 4 -18.38 18.75 7.94
N ARG A 5 -18.36 20.04 7.72
CA ARG A 5 -18.82 20.62 6.46
C ARG A 5 -17.67 20.44 5.45
N PRO A 6 -17.94 19.93 4.25
CA PRO A 6 -16.91 19.88 3.22
C PRO A 6 -16.53 21.31 2.83
N ILE A 7 -15.32 21.70 3.18
CA ILE A 7 -14.67 22.90 2.62
C ILE A 7 -13.86 22.39 1.46
N LEU A 8 -14.40 22.55 0.27
CA LEU A 8 -13.66 22.79 -0.98
C LEU A 8 -14.64 22.63 -2.15
N THR A 9 -15.23 23.73 -2.54
CA THR A 9 -15.86 23.88 -3.86
C THR A 9 -14.72 24.17 -4.85
N PHE A 10 -14.23 23.14 -5.54
CA PHE A 10 -13.41 23.34 -6.71
C PHE A 10 -14.29 23.41 -7.95
N ALA A 11 -14.13 24.48 -8.72
CA ALA A 11 -14.78 24.69 -9.99
C ALA A 11 -14.37 23.58 -10.98
N ALA A 12 -15.33 22.75 -11.38
CA ALA A 12 -15.15 21.73 -12.40
C ALA A 12 -15.08 22.39 -13.78
N SER A 13 -13.92 22.36 -14.42
CA SER A 13 -13.79 22.60 -15.85
C SER A 13 -14.33 21.37 -16.60
N ALA A 14 -15.42 21.54 -17.31
CA ALA A 14 -16.06 20.51 -18.11
C ALA A 14 -15.17 20.13 -19.30
N ILE A 15 -14.66 18.89 -19.30
CA ILE A 15 -14.11 18.25 -20.49
C ILE A 15 -15.24 17.43 -21.11
N VAL A 16 -15.62 17.80 -22.33
CA VAL A 16 -16.57 17.04 -23.17
C VAL A 16 -15.88 15.75 -23.62
N VAL A 17 -16.37 14.60 -23.15
CA VAL A 17 -15.96 13.28 -23.65
C VAL A 17 -17.08 12.73 -24.52
N CYS A 18 -16.73 12.43 -25.77
CA CYS A 18 -17.59 11.73 -26.72
C CYS A 18 -18.01 10.37 -26.21
N ALA A 19 -19.30 10.10 -26.18
CA ALA A 19 -19.89 8.84 -25.77
C ALA A 19 -19.78 7.79 -26.90
N CYS A 20 -19.03 6.71 -26.64
CA CYS A 20 -19.22 5.43 -27.32
C CYS A 20 -20.13 4.57 -26.45
N GLY A 21 -21.30 4.22 -26.97
CA GLY A 21 -22.31 3.48 -26.24
C GLY A 21 -21.91 2.03 -25.96
N THR A 22 -21.77 1.70 -24.68
CA THR A 22 -21.75 0.32 -24.19
C THR A 22 -23.08 0.01 -23.52
N ARG A 23 -23.65 -1.18 -23.80
CA ARG A 23 -24.88 -1.66 -23.17
C ARG A 23 -24.69 -1.67 -21.64
N PRO A 24 -25.70 -1.27 -20.85
CA PRO A 24 -25.64 -1.41 -19.40
C PRO A 24 -25.64 -2.89 -19.02
N GLU A 25 -24.64 -3.29 -18.24
CA GLU A 25 -24.62 -4.60 -17.58
C GLU A 25 -25.76 -4.71 -16.57
N PRO A 26 -26.30 -5.94 -16.33
CA PRO A 26 -27.36 -6.12 -15.35
C PRO A 26 -26.86 -5.74 -13.96
N VAL A 27 -27.48 -4.75 -13.36
CA VAL A 27 -27.24 -4.32 -11.97
C VAL A 27 -27.75 -5.44 -11.08
N MET A 28 -26.81 -6.13 -10.40
CA MET A 28 -27.18 -7.05 -9.32
C MET A 28 -27.92 -6.26 -8.22
N PRO A 29 -29.01 -6.79 -7.64
CA PRO A 29 -29.69 -6.11 -6.55
C PRO A 29 -28.71 -5.94 -5.37
N LYS A 30 -28.54 -4.68 -4.93
CA LYS A 30 -27.71 -4.38 -3.75
C LYS A 30 -28.32 -5.07 -2.53
N PRO A 31 -27.55 -5.82 -1.74
CA PRO A 31 -28.03 -6.23 -0.43
C PRO A 31 -28.29 -4.97 0.40
N GLU A 32 -29.40 -4.94 1.12
CA GLU A 32 -29.71 -3.88 2.08
C GLU A 32 -28.72 -3.97 3.22
N ILE A 33 -27.68 -3.12 3.20
CA ILE A 33 -26.61 -3.12 4.20
C ILE A 33 -27.04 -2.17 5.30
N VAL A 34 -27.46 -2.72 6.45
CA VAL A 34 -27.62 -1.96 7.69
C VAL A 34 -26.22 -1.79 8.30
N VAL A 35 -25.56 -0.69 7.96
CA VAL A 35 -24.27 -0.32 8.55
C VAL A 35 -24.53 0.50 9.79
N ASP A 36 -24.73 -0.17 10.92
CA ASP A 36 -24.78 0.50 12.21
C ASP A 36 -23.40 0.34 12.89
N GLY A 37 -22.57 1.40 12.81
CA GLY A 37 -21.39 1.57 13.63
C GLY A 37 -20.21 0.63 13.40
N LEU A 38 -19.87 0.26 12.15
CA LEU A 38 -18.68 -0.56 11.89
C LEU A 38 -17.40 0.23 12.26
N ARG A 39 -16.65 -0.27 13.23
CA ARG A 39 -15.37 0.32 13.62
C ARG A 39 -14.23 -0.32 12.85
N HIS A 40 -13.32 0.50 12.34
CA HIS A 40 -12.10 0.02 11.72
C HIS A 40 -11.27 -0.78 12.73
N GLN A 41 -10.56 -1.81 12.22
CA GLN A 41 -9.71 -2.71 12.99
C GLN A 41 -10.39 -3.59 14.05
N GLU A 42 -11.71 -3.63 14.11
CA GLU A 42 -12.36 -4.71 14.82
C GLU A 42 -12.12 -6.04 14.10
N ILE A 43 -11.55 -7.01 14.79
CA ILE A 43 -11.24 -8.32 14.23
C ILE A 43 -12.38 -9.28 14.58
N LEU A 44 -12.84 -10.07 13.59
CA LEU A 44 -13.82 -11.12 13.85
C LEU A 44 -13.31 -12.09 14.93
N PRO A 45 -14.15 -12.52 15.86
CA PRO A 45 -13.82 -13.63 16.78
C PRO A 45 -13.33 -14.83 15.97
N LEU A 46 -12.33 -15.56 16.49
CA LEU A 46 -11.66 -16.65 15.78
C LEU A 46 -12.64 -17.71 15.22
N ALA A 47 -13.72 -18.01 15.93
CA ALA A 47 -14.76 -18.95 15.51
C ALA A 47 -15.58 -18.46 14.30
N GLN A 48 -15.55 -17.17 13.99
CA GLN A 48 -16.26 -16.56 12.86
C GLN A 48 -15.35 -16.29 11.66
N GLN A 49 -14.02 -16.38 11.85
CA GLN A 49 -13.06 -16.16 10.77
C GLN A 49 -13.08 -17.36 9.81
N ASN A 50 -13.28 -17.09 8.53
CA ASN A 50 -12.89 -18.06 7.52
C ASN A 50 -11.35 -18.09 7.37
N TYR A 51 -10.80 -19.10 6.71
CA TYR A 51 -9.36 -19.31 6.67
C TYR A 51 -8.61 -18.27 5.82
N ALA A 52 -9.22 -17.64 4.82
CA ALA A 52 -8.60 -16.54 4.09
C ALA A 52 -8.45 -15.30 4.98
N TYR A 53 -9.51 -14.96 5.73
CA TYR A 53 -9.48 -13.88 6.72
C TYR A 53 -8.42 -14.13 7.81
N ARG A 54 -8.37 -15.35 8.34
CA ARG A 54 -7.39 -15.74 9.37
C ARG A 54 -5.95 -15.67 8.86
N TRP A 55 -5.67 -16.13 7.64
CA TRP A 55 -4.35 -16.05 7.04
C TRP A 55 -3.96 -14.60 6.71
N LEU A 56 -4.92 -13.72 6.43
CA LEU A 56 -4.62 -12.29 6.32
C LEU A 56 -4.21 -11.70 7.68
N GLU A 57 -4.88 -12.03 8.79
CA GLU A 57 -4.45 -11.61 10.14
C GLU A 57 -3.01 -12.07 10.44
N ILE A 58 -2.71 -13.33 10.16
CA ILE A 58 -1.36 -13.88 10.36
C ILE A 58 -0.33 -13.13 9.49
N THR A 59 -0.68 -12.82 8.25
CA THR A 59 0.18 -12.07 7.31
C THR A 59 0.44 -10.66 7.81
N LEU A 60 -0.59 -9.94 8.24
CA LEU A 60 -0.47 -8.57 8.75
C LEU A 60 0.38 -8.53 10.01
N GLU A 61 0.18 -9.45 10.94
CA GLU A 61 1.00 -9.54 12.16
C GLU A 61 2.46 -9.86 11.84
N ALA A 62 2.74 -10.82 10.95
CA ALA A 62 4.10 -11.14 10.53
C ALA A 62 4.80 -9.95 9.85
N CYS A 63 4.09 -9.21 8.99
CA CYS A 63 4.59 -8.00 8.37
C CYS A 63 4.83 -6.87 9.39
N ALA A 64 3.94 -6.69 10.38
CA ALA A 64 4.14 -5.69 11.43
C ALA A 64 5.42 -5.97 12.25
N ARG A 65 5.66 -7.22 12.60
CA ARG A 65 6.90 -7.66 13.28
C ARG A 65 8.14 -7.39 12.43
N ASP A 66 8.06 -7.59 11.11
CA ASP A 66 9.17 -7.31 10.21
C ASP A 66 9.42 -5.80 10.07
N VAL A 67 8.37 -4.98 10.04
CA VAL A 67 8.48 -3.51 10.08
C VAL A 67 9.14 -3.02 11.37
N GLU A 68 8.85 -3.63 12.51
CA GLU A 68 9.54 -3.29 13.77
C GLU A 68 11.01 -3.69 13.75
N ARG A 69 11.35 -4.78 13.07
CA ARG A 69 12.71 -5.30 12.99
C ARG A 69 13.63 -4.45 12.07
N ILE A 70 13.14 -4.05 10.89
CA ILE A 70 13.99 -3.42 9.84
C ILE A 70 13.46 -2.07 9.35
N GLY A 71 12.35 -1.57 9.89
CA GLY A 71 11.67 -0.38 9.40
C GLY A 71 10.74 -0.66 8.22
N ALA A 72 9.89 0.31 7.90
CA ALA A 72 8.93 0.18 6.82
C ALA A 72 9.60 0.23 5.44
N GLN A 73 9.46 -0.83 4.68
CA GLN A 73 9.88 -0.93 3.28
C GLN A 73 8.65 -1.14 2.40
N PRO A 74 7.95 -0.08 1.98
CA PRO A 74 6.58 -0.18 1.45
C PRO A 74 6.48 -1.03 0.18
N THR A 75 7.46 -0.99 -0.69
CA THR A 75 7.54 -1.80 -1.92
C THR A 75 7.71 -3.28 -1.62
N VAL A 76 8.61 -3.61 -0.71
CA VAL A 76 8.88 -5.00 -0.28
C VAL A 76 7.67 -5.58 0.41
N LEU A 77 7.07 -4.85 1.37
CA LEU A 77 5.85 -5.25 2.07
C LEU A 77 4.69 -5.53 1.10
N SER A 78 4.49 -4.64 0.12
CA SER A 78 3.48 -4.82 -0.91
C SER A 78 3.67 -6.12 -1.68
N ARG A 79 4.92 -6.43 -2.08
CA ARG A 79 5.25 -7.66 -2.78
C ARG A 79 5.07 -8.90 -1.91
N GLN A 80 5.49 -8.86 -0.66
CA GLN A 80 5.33 -9.97 0.30
C GLN A 80 3.86 -10.35 0.46
N MET A 81 2.99 -9.36 0.68
CA MET A 81 1.54 -9.56 0.80
C MET A 81 0.93 -10.07 -0.50
N PHE A 82 1.39 -9.57 -1.66
CA PHE A 82 0.90 -10.06 -2.94
C PHE A 82 1.35 -11.50 -3.22
N VAL A 83 2.60 -11.86 -2.95
CA VAL A 83 3.11 -13.25 -3.13
C VAL A 83 2.30 -14.23 -2.28
N TRP A 84 2.01 -13.87 -1.02
CA TRP A 84 1.12 -14.64 -0.17
C TRP A 84 -0.29 -14.78 -0.78
N ALA A 85 -0.94 -13.67 -1.13
CA ALA A 85 -2.30 -13.67 -1.64
C ALA A 85 -2.41 -14.43 -2.97
N ASN A 86 -1.38 -14.33 -3.82
CA ASN A 86 -1.31 -15.07 -5.08
C ASN A 86 -1.18 -16.58 -4.86
N ALA A 87 -0.32 -17.03 -3.92
CA ALA A 87 -0.18 -18.44 -3.58
C ALA A 87 -1.49 -19.01 -3.01
N MET A 88 -2.15 -18.26 -2.12
CA MET A 88 -3.47 -18.60 -1.58
C MET A 88 -4.52 -18.74 -2.68
N PHE A 89 -4.58 -17.77 -3.60
CA PHE A 89 -5.52 -17.80 -4.72
C PHE A 89 -5.28 -19.01 -5.64
N ASP A 90 -4.05 -19.30 -6.02
CA ASP A 90 -3.71 -20.42 -6.90
C ASP A 90 -4.06 -21.78 -6.26
N ALA A 91 -3.87 -21.92 -4.94
CA ALA A 91 -4.27 -23.12 -4.21
C ALA A 91 -5.80 -23.26 -4.12
N TRP A 92 -6.52 -22.17 -3.85
CA TRP A 92 -7.98 -22.13 -3.84
C TRP A 92 -8.58 -22.45 -5.21
N ALA A 93 -8.01 -21.90 -6.29
CA ALA A 93 -8.50 -22.10 -7.66
C ALA A 93 -8.48 -23.56 -8.09
N ALA A 94 -7.64 -24.41 -7.48
CA ALA A 94 -7.66 -25.85 -7.74
C ALA A 94 -8.98 -26.53 -7.30
N TYR A 95 -9.70 -25.95 -6.35
CA TYR A 95 -10.96 -26.42 -5.82
C TYR A 95 -12.16 -25.54 -6.21
N ASP A 96 -12.00 -24.76 -7.28
CA ASP A 96 -13.09 -24.01 -7.91
C ASP A 96 -13.40 -24.57 -9.28
N SER A 97 -14.68 -24.52 -9.67
CA SER A 97 -15.14 -25.13 -10.94
C SER A 97 -14.70 -24.36 -12.16
N VAL A 98 -14.44 -23.07 -12.02
CA VAL A 98 -14.20 -22.14 -13.13
C VAL A 98 -12.83 -21.46 -13.03
N ALA A 99 -12.45 -20.96 -11.86
CA ALA A 99 -11.24 -20.20 -11.64
C ALA A 99 -9.97 -20.90 -12.15
N VAL A 100 -8.99 -20.13 -12.60
CA VAL A 100 -7.69 -20.64 -13.05
C VAL A 100 -6.58 -20.00 -12.24
N GLY A 101 -5.59 -20.80 -11.84
CA GLY A 101 -4.40 -20.32 -11.13
C GLY A 101 -3.54 -19.45 -12.03
N THR A 102 -2.81 -18.53 -11.42
CA THR A 102 -2.01 -17.52 -12.13
C THR A 102 -0.78 -18.12 -12.81
N ARG A 103 -0.21 -19.20 -12.24
CA ARG A 103 1.03 -19.83 -12.74
C ARG A 103 0.78 -21.14 -13.47
N LEU A 104 -0.12 -21.96 -12.97
CA LEU A 104 -0.37 -23.31 -13.50
C LEU A 104 -1.72 -23.42 -14.26
N GLY A 105 -2.50 -22.34 -14.31
CA GLY A 105 -3.81 -22.35 -14.96
C GLY A 105 -4.74 -23.39 -14.32
N ALA A 106 -5.41 -24.18 -15.15
CA ALA A 106 -6.29 -25.25 -14.70
C ALA A 106 -5.59 -26.59 -14.40
N LYS A 107 -4.25 -26.66 -14.46
CA LYS A 107 -3.52 -27.95 -14.31
C LYS A 107 -3.70 -28.61 -12.94
N LEU A 108 -3.97 -27.83 -11.89
CA LEU A 108 -4.19 -28.34 -10.54
C LEU A 108 -5.67 -28.60 -10.23
N ARG A 109 -6.60 -28.31 -11.15
CA ARG A 109 -8.04 -28.44 -10.87
C ARG A 109 -8.40 -29.87 -10.45
N ARG A 110 -9.12 -29.92 -9.33
CA ARG A 110 -9.59 -31.17 -8.73
C ARG A 110 -10.98 -31.55 -9.26
N PRO A 111 -11.37 -32.83 -9.16
CA PRO A 111 -12.75 -33.27 -9.44
C PRO A 111 -13.77 -32.50 -8.58
N ALA A 112 -14.95 -32.21 -9.13
CA ALA A 112 -15.99 -31.42 -8.44
C ALA A 112 -16.39 -31.98 -7.05
N ALA A 113 -16.35 -33.30 -6.86
CA ALA A 113 -16.60 -33.93 -5.57
C ALA A 113 -15.59 -33.55 -4.48
N GLU A 114 -14.41 -33.04 -4.85
CA GLU A 114 -13.36 -32.58 -3.94
C GLU A 114 -13.45 -31.08 -3.62
N HIS A 115 -14.35 -30.31 -4.25
CA HIS A 115 -14.52 -28.87 -4.04
C HIS A 115 -15.19 -28.58 -2.68
N THR A 116 -14.65 -29.15 -1.61
CA THR A 116 -15.17 -29.01 -0.25
C THR A 116 -14.51 -27.86 0.49
N ALA A 117 -15.20 -27.26 1.47
CA ALA A 117 -14.64 -26.23 2.33
C ALA A 117 -13.41 -26.75 3.10
N ALA A 118 -13.37 -28.04 3.46
CA ALA A 118 -12.22 -28.65 4.13
C ALA A 118 -10.97 -28.67 3.24
N ASN A 119 -11.11 -29.14 1.99
CA ASN A 119 -10.00 -29.20 1.04
C ASN A 119 -9.48 -27.80 0.69
N LYS A 120 -10.39 -26.82 0.47
CA LYS A 120 -10.01 -25.42 0.25
C LYS A 120 -9.20 -24.86 1.43
N ARG A 121 -9.69 -25.06 2.68
CA ARG A 121 -9.00 -24.58 3.89
C ARG A 121 -7.61 -25.16 4.05
N GLU A 122 -7.45 -26.47 3.86
CA GLU A 122 -6.15 -27.14 3.96
C GLU A 122 -5.20 -26.62 2.86
N ALA A 123 -5.63 -26.59 1.60
CA ALA A 123 -4.78 -26.16 0.50
C ALA A 123 -4.31 -24.71 0.64
N ILE A 124 -5.19 -23.76 0.98
CA ILE A 124 -4.79 -22.36 1.19
C ILE A 124 -3.88 -22.21 2.40
N SER A 125 -4.02 -23.05 3.45
CA SER A 125 -3.17 -22.98 4.63
C SER A 125 -1.74 -23.38 4.30
N TYR A 126 -1.54 -24.50 3.60
CA TYR A 126 -0.19 -24.91 3.19
C TYR A 126 0.43 -23.94 2.17
N ALA A 127 -0.37 -23.36 1.27
CA ALA A 127 0.13 -22.35 0.33
C ALA A 127 0.54 -21.05 1.06
N SER A 128 -0.30 -20.56 1.96
CA SER A 128 -0.02 -19.35 2.75
C SER A 128 1.20 -19.52 3.64
N PHE A 129 1.28 -20.64 4.37
CA PHE A 129 2.41 -20.94 5.24
C PHE A 129 3.74 -20.97 4.46
N LEU A 130 3.78 -21.69 3.34
CA LEU A 130 5.00 -21.81 2.54
C LEU A 130 5.41 -20.45 1.95
N ALA A 131 4.45 -19.71 1.40
CA ALA A 131 4.71 -18.38 0.83
C ALA A 131 5.23 -17.40 1.89
N LEU A 132 4.62 -17.38 3.07
CA LEU A 132 5.05 -16.48 4.16
C LEU A 132 6.40 -16.87 4.75
N CYS A 133 6.72 -18.16 4.90
CA CYS A 133 8.06 -18.59 5.34
C CYS A 133 9.16 -18.15 4.38
N ASP A 134 8.89 -18.15 3.08
CA ASP A 134 9.84 -17.66 2.06
C ASP A 134 9.98 -16.13 2.12
N GLN A 135 8.86 -15.40 2.23
CA GLN A 135 8.85 -13.95 2.20
C GLN A 135 9.30 -13.30 3.52
N LEU A 136 9.13 -13.98 4.65
CA LEU A 136 9.38 -13.49 6.01
C LEU A 136 10.19 -14.51 6.82
N PRO A 137 11.42 -14.85 6.38
CA PRO A 137 12.21 -15.95 6.95
C PRO A 137 12.60 -15.74 8.43
N HIS A 138 12.59 -14.50 8.92
CA HIS A 138 12.85 -14.18 10.32
C HIS A 138 11.66 -14.45 11.27
N HIS A 139 10.48 -14.77 10.71
CA HIS A 139 9.25 -14.99 11.48
C HIS A 139 8.72 -16.43 11.35
N VAL A 140 9.55 -17.39 10.92
CA VAL A 140 9.17 -18.80 10.70
C VAL A 140 8.60 -19.44 11.95
N ASP A 141 9.15 -19.17 13.14
CA ASP A 141 8.62 -19.76 14.40
C ASP A 141 7.20 -19.27 14.69
N TYR A 142 6.92 -17.99 14.47
CA TYR A 142 5.56 -17.45 14.57
C TYR A 142 4.62 -18.11 13.56
N LEU A 143 5.05 -18.24 12.30
CA LEU A 143 4.27 -18.85 11.23
C LEU A 143 3.98 -20.34 11.49
N ARG A 144 4.94 -21.06 12.07
CA ARG A 144 4.76 -22.46 12.49
C ARG A 144 3.71 -22.58 13.60
N SER A 145 3.78 -21.71 14.61
CA SER A 145 2.74 -21.64 15.65
C SER A 145 1.36 -21.37 15.07
N ALA A 146 1.27 -20.37 14.18
CA ALA A 146 0.01 -20.04 13.49
C ALA A 146 -0.55 -21.19 12.65
N MET A 147 0.32 -21.99 12.01
CA MET A 147 -0.08 -23.17 11.25
C MET A 147 -0.68 -24.26 12.17
N HIS A 148 -0.07 -24.50 13.34
CA HIS A 148 -0.62 -25.39 14.37
C HIS A 148 -1.97 -24.89 14.88
N ASP A 149 -2.10 -23.58 15.14
CA ASP A 149 -3.36 -22.98 15.58
C ASP A 149 -4.46 -23.07 14.51
N CYS A 150 -4.08 -23.17 13.24
CA CYS A 150 -4.99 -23.48 12.13
C CYS A 150 -5.36 -24.97 12.07
N GLY A 151 -4.77 -25.82 12.89
CA GLY A 151 -5.04 -27.26 12.95
C GLY A 151 -4.24 -28.09 11.94
N TYR A 152 -3.12 -27.57 11.41
CA TYR A 152 -2.29 -28.25 10.43
C TYR A 152 -0.84 -28.45 10.91
N ASP A 153 -0.20 -29.49 10.40
CA ASP A 153 1.19 -29.82 10.72
C ASP A 153 2.15 -29.03 9.81
N PRO A 154 2.97 -28.10 10.36
CA PRO A 154 3.96 -27.35 9.59
C PRO A 154 5.13 -28.21 9.08
N ASP A 155 5.34 -29.42 9.62
CA ASP A 155 6.38 -30.35 9.20
C ASP A 155 5.96 -31.27 8.06
N LEU A 156 4.66 -31.27 7.72
CA LEU A 156 4.17 -32.08 6.61
C LEU A 156 4.71 -31.57 5.27
N VAL A 157 5.60 -32.35 4.67
CA VAL A 157 6.16 -32.10 3.34
C VAL A 157 5.58 -33.07 2.34
N THR A 158 4.67 -32.62 1.49
CA THR A 158 4.07 -33.45 0.44
C THR A 158 3.87 -32.63 -0.86
N ARG A 159 4.08 -33.28 -2.01
CA ARG A 159 3.73 -32.77 -3.35
C ARG A 159 2.72 -33.71 -4.03
N ASP A 160 2.05 -34.55 -3.25
CA ASP A 160 1.00 -35.41 -3.79
C ASP A 160 -0.22 -34.57 -4.19
N PRO A 161 -0.54 -34.46 -5.49
CA PRO A 161 -1.67 -33.67 -5.97
C PRO A 161 -3.04 -34.24 -5.58
N ALA A 162 -3.10 -35.48 -5.03
CA ALA A 162 -4.32 -36.04 -4.48
C ALA A 162 -4.65 -35.52 -3.08
N ARG A 163 -3.70 -34.83 -2.42
CA ARG A 163 -3.86 -34.27 -1.09
C ARG A 163 -3.95 -32.73 -1.14
N PRO A 164 -4.85 -32.09 -0.39
CA PRO A 164 -4.96 -30.63 -0.37
C PRO A 164 -3.66 -29.94 0.05
N ALA A 165 -2.94 -30.49 1.03
CA ALA A 165 -1.61 -29.99 1.42
C ALA A 165 -0.62 -30.01 0.24
N GLY A 166 -0.64 -31.07 -0.58
CA GLY A 166 0.20 -31.17 -1.77
C GLY A 166 -0.18 -30.15 -2.85
N ILE A 167 -1.47 -29.92 -3.08
CA ILE A 167 -1.98 -28.85 -3.97
C ILE A 167 -1.49 -27.48 -3.50
N GLY A 168 -1.65 -27.17 -2.20
CA GLY A 168 -1.20 -25.90 -1.63
C GLY A 168 0.29 -25.69 -1.83
N ARG A 169 1.11 -26.71 -1.57
CA ARG A 169 2.56 -26.65 -1.79
C ARG A 169 2.92 -26.43 -3.25
N ILE A 170 2.36 -27.19 -4.19
CA ILE A 170 2.65 -27.06 -5.63
C ILE A 170 2.28 -25.67 -6.13
N ALA A 171 1.13 -25.13 -5.72
CA ALA A 171 0.69 -23.79 -6.08
C ALA A 171 1.66 -22.71 -5.57
N ALA A 172 2.04 -22.77 -4.29
CA ALA A 172 2.98 -21.81 -3.71
C ALA A 172 4.37 -21.90 -4.36
N GLU A 173 4.92 -23.10 -4.54
CA GLU A 173 6.22 -23.30 -5.18
C GLU A 173 6.25 -22.73 -6.61
N ALA A 174 5.17 -22.83 -7.37
CA ALA A 174 5.08 -22.25 -8.71
C ALA A 174 5.05 -20.70 -8.68
N VAL A 175 4.39 -20.10 -7.70
CA VAL A 175 4.39 -18.64 -7.49
C VAL A 175 5.78 -18.17 -7.06
N LEU A 176 6.39 -18.82 -6.08
CA LEU A 176 7.71 -18.48 -5.53
C LEU A 176 8.79 -18.60 -6.60
N ALA A 177 8.84 -19.69 -7.35
CA ALA A 177 9.82 -19.89 -8.42
C ALA A 177 9.79 -18.77 -9.48
N TYR A 178 8.61 -18.26 -9.79
CA TYR A 178 8.48 -17.12 -10.70
C TYR A 178 8.91 -15.80 -10.05
N ARG A 179 8.53 -15.59 -8.78
CA ARG A 179 8.77 -14.33 -8.09
C ARG A 179 10.20 -14.17 -7.60
N HIS A 180 10.94 -15.23 -7.36
CA HIS A 180 12.37 -15.15 -7.01
C HIS A 180 13.20 -14.38 -8.06
N HIS A 181 12.79 -14.42 -9.34
CA HIS A 181 13.49 -13.74 -10.45
C HIS A 181 12.59 -12.72 -11.18
N ASP A 182 11.81 -11.98 -10.39
CA ASP A 182 10.91 -10.94 -10.92
C ASP A 182 11.55 -9.54 -11.00
N GLY A 183 12.82 -9.40 -10.65
CA GLY A 183 13.56 -8.14 -10.64
C GLY A 183 13.51 -7.40 -9.30
N ALA A 184 12.85 -7.94 -8.27
CA ALA A 184 12.86 -7.36 -6.92
C ALA A 184 14.20 -7.56 -6.19
N ASN A 185 15.02 -8.52 -6.64
CA ASN A 185 16.26 -8.92 -6.00
C ASN A 185 16.06 -9.50 -4.58
N GLN A 186 15.00 -10.30 -4.40
CA GLN A 186 14.71 -10.92 -3.09
C GLN A 186 15.87 -11.79 -2.60
N LEU A 187 16.53 -12.51 -3.51
CA LEU A 187 17.62 -13.43 -3.18
C LEU A 187 19.01 -12.75 -3.09
N GLY A 188 19.09 -11.48 -3.50
CA GLY A 188 20.37 -10.77 -3.58
C GLY A 188 21.28 -11.22 -4.73
N ASP A 189 20.76 -11.97 -5.72
CA ASP A 189 21.51 -12.62 -6.78
C ASP A 189 21.42 -11.95 -8.16
N GLU A 190 20.72 -10.81 -8.26
CA GLU A 190 20.69 -10.02 -9.49
C GLU A 190 22.08 -9.46 -9.83
N LEU A 191 22.43 -9.46 -11.11
CA LEU A 191 23.72 -8.96 -11.56
C LEU A 191 23.92 -7.49 -11.18
N GLY A 192 24.96 -7.22 -10.38
CA GLY A 192 25.24 -5.88 -9.83
C GLY A 192 24.73 -5.66 -8.42
N SER A 193 24.09 -6.65 -7.82
CA SER A 193 23.72 -6.69 -6.40
C SER A 193 24.95 -6.78 -5.51
N ASP A 194 24.86 -6.30 -4.28
CA ASP A 194 25.87 -6.50 -3.24
C ASP A 194 25.72 -7.82 -2.47
N GLY A 195 24.78 -8.67 -2.88
CA GLY A 195 24.46 -9.93 -2.23
C GLY A 195 23.39 -9.84 -1.15
N SER A 196 22.97 -8.63 -0.78
CA SER A 196 21.89 -8.44 0.20
C SER A 196 20.51 -8.53 -0.45
N PRO A 197 19.52 -9.15 0.22
CA PRO A 197 18.15 -9.15 -0.25
C PRO A 197 17.62 -7.74 -0.52
N TYR A 198 16.96 -7.58 -1.67
CA TYR A 198 16.36 -6.31 -2.12
C TYR A 198 17.32 -5.14 -2.30
N SER A 199 18.64 -5.36 -2.32
CA SER A 199 19.64 -4.32 -2.59
C SER A 199 19.50 -3.76 -4.02
N ASP A 200 19.95 -2.51 -4.18
CA ASP A 200 19.96 -1.85 -5.49
C ASP A 200 21.05 -2.41 -6.41
N TYR A 201 20.67 -2.91 -7.56
CA TYR A 201 21.56 -3.34 -8.64
C TYR A 201 21.50 -2.41 -9.87
N THR A 202 20.85 -1.24 -9.73
CA THR A 202 20.71 -0.24 -10.80
C THR A 202 21.66 0.95 -10.64
N TYR A 203 22.48 0.91 -9.60
CA TYR A 203 23.51 1.91 -9.30
C TYR A 203 22.96 3.33 -9.18
N TYR A 204 21.77 3.50 -8.58
CA TYR A 204 21.21 4.82 -8.36
C TYR A 204 22.15 5.70 -7.51
N ARG A 205 22.29 6.94 -7.91
CA ARG A 205 23.02 7.98 -7.15
C ARG A 205 22.18 9.26 -7.10
N PRO A 206 21.93 9.83 -5.92
CA PRO A 206 21.24 11.12 -5.82
C PRO A 206 22.11 12.24 -6.40
N VAL A 207 21.46 13.24 -7.00
CA VAL A 207 22.13 14.47 -7.47
C VAL A 207 22.55 15.34 -6.28
N ASN A 208 21.66 15.48 -5.29
CA ASN A 208 21.94 16.25 -4.10
C ASN A 208 22.62 15.39 -3.03
N PRO A 209 23.75 15.85 -2.46
CA PRO A 209 24.24 15.28 -1.22
C PRO A 209 23.37 15.69 -0.02
N PRO A 210 23.46 15.00 1.13
CA PRO A 210 22.62 15.26 2.30
C PRO A 210 22.74 16.68 2.88
N ASP A 211 23.89 17.31 2.73
CA ASP A 211 24.29 18.56 3.39
C ASP A 211 24.04 19.82 2.55
N ARG A 212 23.73 19.70 1.25
CA ARG A 212 23.51 20.85 0.38
C ARG A 212 22.61 20.55 -0.80
N ILE A 213 21.93 21.58 -1.29
CA ILE A 213 21.08 21.54 -2.48
C ILE A 213 21.95 21.99 -3.67
N LEU A 214 22.17 21.07 -4.62
CA LEU A 214 22.82 21.35 -5.92
C LEU A 214 21.76 21.64 -7.00
N ASP A 215 20.65 20.91 -6.95
CA ASP A 215 19.51 21.05 -7.84
C ASP A 215 18.21 20.94 -7.01
N PRO A 216 17.44 22.03 -6.87
CA PRO A 216 16.22 22.05 -6.06
C PRO A 216 15.10 21.18 -6.64
N ASP A 217 15.17 20.82 -7.90
CA ASP A 217 14.18 19.96 -8.55
C ASP A 217 14.42 18.46 -8.31
N ARG A 218 15.60 18.10 -7.76
CA ARG A 218 16.04 16.72 -7.58
C ARG A 218 15.98 16.27 -6.13
N TRP A 219 15.71 14.98 -5.92
CA TRP A 219 15.62 14.39 -4.60
C TRP A 219 16.95 14.51 -3.83
N GLN A 220 16.82 14.73 -2.52
CA GLN A 220 17.92 14.82 -1.57
C GLN A 220 17.76 13.78 -0.46
N PRO A 221 18.78 12.96 -0.15
CA PRO A 221 18.80 12.15 1.07
C PRO A 221 18.76 13.03 2.31
N ILE A 222 17.92 12.67 3.28
CA ILE A 222 17.68 13.49 4.48
C ILE A 222 18.16 12.72 5.71
N PRO A 223 18.94 13.36 6.62
CA PRO A 223 19.37 12.75 7.86
C PRO A 223 18.20 12.49 8.83
N PHE A 224 18.18 11.32 9.46
CA PHE A 224 17.24 10.93 10.51
C PHE A 224 18.00 10.79 11.82
N ARG A 225 17.45 11.30 12.91
CA ARG A 225 18.01 11.17 14.25
C ARG A 225 17.28 10.04 15.00
N LEU A 226 18.00 8.95 15.29
CA LEU A 226 17.46 7.81 16.02
C LEU A 226 17.33 8.10 17.51
N ALA A 227 16.59 7.23 18.21
CA ALA A 227 16.32 7.38 19.65
C ALA A 227 17.60 7.33 20.52
N ASP A 228 18.63 6.62 20.08
CA ASP A 228 19.93 6.54 20.73
C ASP A 228 20.83 7.77 20.47
N GLY A 229 20.33 8.76 19.71
CA GLY A 229 21.04 9.98 19.35
C GLY A 229 21.93 9.84 18.10
N THR A 230 22.06 8.66 17.51
CA THR A 230 22.79 8.49 16.25
C THR A 230 22.03 9.12 15.09
N THR A 231 22.77 9.53 14.06
CA THR A 231 22.21 10.06 12.82
C THR A 231 22.50 9.10 11.69
N ILE A 232 21.46 8.70 10.98
CA ILE A 232 21.54 7.91 9.74
C ILE A 232 21.03 8.72 8.57
N THR A 233 21.53 8.46 7.39
CA THR A 233 21.04 9.08 6.15
C THR A 233 20.62 7.97 5.20
N PRO A 234 19.34 7.59 5.20
CA PRO A 234 18.86 6.55 4.31
C PRO A 234 18.98 6.95 2.84
N GLY A 235 19.45 6.03 2.01
CA GLY A 235 19.39 6.16 0.56
C GLY A 235 17.97 5.95 0.03
N PHE A 236 17.80 6.10 -1.28
CA PHE A 236 16.53 5.78 -1.93
C PHE A 236 16.19 4.31 -1.71
N LEU A 237 15.08 4.03 -1.02
CA LEU A 237 14.61 2.67 -0.76
C LEU A 237 14.17 2.00 -2.06
N THR A 238 14.82 0.88 -2.39
CA THR A 238 14.49 0.03 -3.55
C THR A 238 14.39 0.80 -4.88
N PRO A 239 15.42 1.55 -5.31
CA PRO A 239 15.36 2.33 -6.56
C PRO A 239 15.24 1.44 -7.82
N GLN A 240 15.54 0.14 -7.70
CA GLN A 240 15.39 -0.88 -8.75
C GLN A 240 13.93 -1.29 -8.99
N TRP A 241 12.95 -0.85 -8.18
CA TRP A 241 11.58 -1.39 -8.20
C TRP A 241 10.84 -1.22 -9.52
N TYR A 242 11.24 -0.27 -10.35
CA TYR A 242 10.72 -0.09 -11.71
C TYR A 242 11.02 -1.29 -12.65
N ARG A 243 11.98 -2.15 -12.28
CA ARG A 243 12.32 -3.38 -12.99
C ARG A 243 11.52 -4.60 -12.56
N VAL A 244 10.80 -4.51 -11.46
CA VAL A 244 9.98 -5.60 -10.97
C VAL A 244 8.88 -5.92 -11.98
N LYS A 245 8.74 -7.21 -12.31
CA LYS A 245 7.69 -7.69 -13.22
C LYS A 245 6.33 -7.50 -12.57
N PRO A 246 5.46 -6.66 -13.13
CA PRO A 246 4.13 -6.45 -12.57
C PRO A 246 3.26 -7.69 -12.73
N PHE A 247 2.08 -7.64 -12.10
CA PHE A 247 1.14 -8.76 -12.18
C PHE A 247 0.15 -8.59 -13.34
N VAL A 248 -0.65 -7.53 -13.38
CA VAL A 248 -1.64 -7.33 -14.44
C VAL A 248 -1.30 -6.18 -15.38
N ILE A 249 -0.65 -5.12 -14.93
CA ILE A 249 -0.21 -4.06 -15.83
C ILE A 249 0.88 -4.57 -16.79
N GLU A 250 0.99 -3.97 -17.97
CA GLU A 250 1.88 -4.45 -19.03
C GLU A 250 3.34 -4.07 -18.80
N SER A 251 3.54 -2.89 -18.17
CA SER A 251 4.87 -2.38 -17.81
C SER A 251 4.77 -1.41 -16.64
N SER A 252 5.88 -1.21 -15.94
CA SER A 252 5.97 -0.22 -14.85
C SER A 252 5.65 1.20 -15.32
N ALA A 253 5.93 1.54 -16.58
CA ALA A 253 5.72 2.87 -17.17
C ALA A 253 4.32 3.09 -17.77
N GLN A 254 3.45 2.08 -17.77
CA GLN A 254 2.14 2.13 -18.45
C GLN A 254 1.27 3.33 -18.00
N PHE A 255 1.34 3.69 -16.73
CA PHE A 255 0.56 4.77 -16.14
C PHE A 255 1.42 5.97 -15.71
N ARG A 256 2.65 6.10 -16.25
CA ARG A 256 3.48 7.26 -15.93
C ARG A 256 2.78 8.55 -16.34
N PRO A 257 2.55 9.50 -15.41
CA PRO A 257 1.93 10.78 -15.73
C PRO A 257 2.91 11.72 -16.44
N GLY A 258 2.40 12.88 -16.86
CA GLY A 258 3.26 14.01 -17.30
C GLY A 258 4.20 14.48 -16.18
N PRO A 259 5.18 15.33 -16.51
CA PRO A 259 6.17 15.78 -15.55
C PRO A 259 5.58 16.66 -14.44
N PRO A 260 6.19 16.63 -13.22
CA PRO A 260 5.85 17.60 -12.17
C PRO A 260 6.30 19.01 -12.55
N PRO A 261 5.77 20.06 -11.89
CA PRO A 261 6.34 21.38 -11.99
C PRO A 261 7.78 21.40 -11.43
N THR A 262 8.63 22.18 -12.06
CA THR A 262 10.03 22.39 -11.65
C THR A 262 10.35 23.87 -11.64
N THR A 263 11.48 24.25 -11.05
CA THR A 263 11.99 25.63 -11.08
C THR A 263 12.22 26.14 -12.51
N GLN A 264 12.39 25.23 -13.47
CA GLN A 264 12.64 25.53 -14.88
C GLN A 264 11.37 25.60 -15.73
N THR A 265 10.34 24.81 -15.39
CA THR A 265 9.13 24.66 -16.22
C THR A 265 7.94 25.45 -15.67
N ASN A 266 7.79 25.52 -14.34
CA ASN A 266 6.70 26.26 -13.68
C ASN A 266 7.07 26.57 -12.21
N ASP A 267 8.02 27.46 -12.00
CA ASP A 267 8.53 27.86 -10.68
C ASP A 267 7.43 28.48 -9.79
N ALA A 268 6.55 29.27 -10.37
CA ALA A 268 5.45 29.90 -9.63
C ALA A 268 4.51 28.86 -9.01
N LEU A 269 4.13 27.83 -9.78
CA LEU A 269 3.30 26.74 -9.27
C LEU A 269 4.05 25.93 -8.22
N LEU A 270 5.33 25.60 -8.46
CA LEU A 270 6.11 24.81 -7.50
C LEU A 270 6.23 25.54 -6.15
N ARG A 271 6.40 26.87 -6.18
CA ARG A 271 6.41 27.71 -4.98
C ARG A 271 5.05 27.73 -4.29
N GLU A 272 3.95 27.95 -5.02
CA GLU A 272 2.59 27.91 -4.49
C GLU A 272 2.30 26.57 -3.78
N GLN A 273 2.69 25.46 -4.40
CA GLN A 273 2.56 24.12 -3.82
C GLN A 273 3.39 23.94 -2.54
N THR A 274 4.56 24.57 -2.47
CA THR A 274 5.41 24.57 -1.27
C THR A 274 4.79 25.41 -0.16
N ASP A 275 4.22 26.57 -0.50
CA ASP A 275 3.51 27.45 0.43
C ASP A 275 2.27 26.77 1.05
N ALA A 276 1.55 25.98 0.25
CA ALA A 276 0.42 25.18 0.75
C ALA A 276 0.87 24.17 1.82
N VAL A 277 2.03 23.54 1.65
CA VAL A 277 2.59 22.63 2.68
C VAL A 277 2.97 23.39 3.95
N LEU A 278 3.58 24.56 3.83
CA LEU A 278 3.89 25.40 4.98
C LEU A 278 2.63 25.84 5.72
N HIS A 279 1.58 26.21 4.99
CA HIS A 279 0.30 26.59 5.58
C HIS A 279 -0.29 25.44 6.42
N TYR A 280 -0.35 24.20 5.90
CA TYR A 280 -0.77 23.06 6.69
C TYR A 280 0.08 22.87 7.93
N ASN A 281 1.39 22.91 7.79
CA ASN A 281 2.33 22.70 8.90
C ASN A 281 2.13 23.71 10.05
N GLN A 282 1.70 24.93 9.72
CA GLN A 282 1.42 26.02 10.66
C GLN A 282 0.06 25.89 11.38
N THR A 283 -0.90 25.20 10.76
CA THR A 283 -2.32 25.25 11.15
C THR A 283 -2.92 23.90 11.48
N LEU A 284 -2.10 22.87 11.73
CA LEU A 284 -2.60 21.52 12.04
C LEU A 284 -3.39 21.47 13.35
N GLU A 285 -4.67 21.16 13.23
CA GLU A 285 -5.57 20.87 14.33
C GLU A 285 -5.48 19.40 14.78
N PRO A 286 -5.94 19.03 15.98
CA PRO A 286 -5.87 17.65 16.49
C PRO A 286 -6.42 16.59 15.52
N GLU A 287 -7.54 16.85 14.86
CA GLU A 287 -8.12 15.93 13.87
C GLU A 287 -7.19 15.71 12.66
N GLN A 288 -6.61 16.78 12.14
CA GLN A 288 -5.66 16.70 11.02
C GLN A 288 -4.39 15.95 11.41
N LYS A 289 -3.89 16.17 12.64
CA LYS A 289 -2.76 15.42 13.20
C LYS A 289 -3.08 13.93 13.33
N ALA A 290 -4.29 13.60 13.81
CA ALA A 290 -4.77 12.22 13.90
C ALA A 290 -4.84 11.56 12.49
N ILE A 291 -5.31 12.28 11.47
CA ILE A 291 -5.31 11.84 10.07
C ILE A 291 -3.87 11.58 9.58
N VAL A 292 -2.94 12.49 9.85
CA VAL A 292 -1.53 12.31 9.45
C VAL A 292 -0.94 11.06 10.09
N GLU A 293 -1.18 10.84 11.38
CA GLU A 293 -0.67 9.66 12.09
C GLU A 293 -1.33 8.36 11.64
N PHE A 294 -2.64 8.37 11.42
CA PHE A 294 -3.39 7.22 10.94
C PHE A 294 -2.91 6.75 9.56
N MET A 295 -2.74 7.70 8.63
CA MET A 295 -2.36 7.41 7.25
C MET A 295 -0.84 7.44 7.02
N ARG A 296 -0.01 7.48 8.07
CA ARG A 296 1.45 7.56 7.90
C ARG A 296 2.06 6.27 7.37
N ASP A 297 1.56 5.12 7.81
CA ASP A 297 2.00 3.79 7.40
C ASP A 297 3.52 3.56 7.53
N GLY A 298 4.11 4.17 8.54
CA GLY A 298 5.51 4.09 8.89
C GLY A 298 5.81 3.08 10.00
N PRO A 299 6.72 3.38 10.93
CA PRO A 299 6.98 2.54 12.10
C PRO A 299 5.70 2.20 12.88
N ARG A 300 5.61 0.99 13.43
CA ARG A 300 4.45 0.45 14.16
C ARG A 300 3.18 0.31 13.31
N SER A 301 3.34 -0.03 12.04
CA SER A 301 2.22 -0.30 11.12
C SER A 301 2.47 -1.54 10.30
N THR A 302 1.46 -1.97 9.55
CA THR A 302 1.56 -3.03 8.54
C THR A 302 1.99 -2.49 7.18
N GLY A 303 2.39 -1.21 7.11
CA GLY A 303 2.61 -0.49 5.86
C GLY A 303 1.33 -0.21 5.09
N GLN A 304 1.44 0.59 4.05
CA GLN A 304 0.28 1.04 3.28
C GLN A 304 -0.53 -0.10 2.65
N SER A 305 0.14 -1.13 2.11
CA SER A 305 -0.58 -2.29 1.54
C SER A 305 -1.35 -3.06 2.60
N GLY A 306 -0.77 -3.23 3.79
CA GLY A 306 -1.44 -3.86 4.91
C GLY A 306 -2.62 -3.04 5.42
N HIS A 307 -2.53 -1.72 5.42
CA HIS A 307 -3.64 -0.83 5.76
C HIS A 307 -4.84 -1.03 4.82
N TRP A 308 -4.61 -1.04 3.49
CA TRP A 308 -5.67 -1.30 2.53
C TRP A 308 -6.22 -2.73 2.58
N LEU A 309 -5.39 -3.71 2.96
CA LEU A 309 -5.87 -5.07 3.25
C LEU A 309 -6.71 -5.13 4.54
N ARG A 310 -6.41 -4.28 5.54
CA ARG A 310 -7.25 -4.10 6.72
C ARG A 310 -8.61 -3.51 6.35
N PHE A 311 -8.68 -2.52 5.47
CA PHE A 311 -9.93 -2.02 4.91
C PHE A 311 -10.68 -3.10 4.11
N ALA A 312 -9.97 -3.99 3.42
CA ALA A 312 -10.61 -5.15 2.78
C ALA A 312 -11.21 -6.13 3.80
N GLN A 313 -10.62 -6.27 5.01
CA GLN A 313 -11.25 -7.04 6.09
C GLN A 313 -12.49 -6.35 6.65
N ASP A 314 -12.52 -5.01 6.72
CA ASP A 314 -13.72 -4.27 7.07
C ASP A 314 -14.85 -4.54 6.07
N VAL A 315 -14.53 -4.58 4.77
CA VAL A 315 -15.47 -4.99 3.71
C VAL A 315 -15.95 -6.43 3.94
N SER A 316 -15.03 -7.37 4.20
CA SER A 316 -15.38 -8.76 4.49
C SER A 316 -16.38 -8.89 5.66
N ARG A 317 -16.15 -8.14 6.76
CA ARG A 317 -17.06 -8.11 7.92
C ARG A 317 -18.39 -7.48 7.57
N ARG A 318 -18.38 -6.32 6.90
CA ARG A 318 -19.55 -5.57 6.49
C ARG A 318 -20.47 -6.41 5.61
N ASP A 319 -19.89 -7.04 4.59
CA ASP A 319 -20.63 -7.76 3.55
C ASP A 319 -20.78 -9.27 3.88
N ARG A 320 -20.28 -9.71 5.06
CA ARG A 320 -20.36 -11.09 5.56
C ARG A 320 -19.81 -12.10 4.57
N HIS A 321 -18.61 -11.84 4.06
CA HIS A 321 -17.97 -12.69 3.08
C HIS A 321 -17.70 -14.10 3.58
N GLY A 322 -17.86 -15.07 2.68
CA GLY A 322 -17.34 -16.41 2.84
C GLY A 322 -15.89 -16.55 2.40
N LEU A 323 -15.36 -17.76 2.52
CA LEU A 323 -13.98 -18.08 2.14
C LEU A 323 -13.67 -17.69 0.69
N ASP A 324 -14.56 -18.03 -0.23
CA ASP A 324 -14.36 -17.82 -1.68
C ASP A 324 -14.33 -16.33 -2.07
N ASP A 325 -15.13 -15.51 -1.38
CA ASP A 325 -15.17 -14.07 -1.61
C ASP A 325 -13.90 -13.40 -1.06
N ASP A 326 -13.47 -13.79 0.15
CA ASP A 326 -12.27 -13.24 0.77
C ASP A 326 -10.98 -13.61 0.02
N VAL A 327 -10.88 -14.84 -0.51
CA VAL A 327 -9.75 -15.21 -1.37
C VAL A 327 -9.66 -14.31 -2.58
N LYS A 328 -10.78 -14.02 -3.26
CA LYS A 328 -10.83 -13.13 -4.42
C LYS A 328 -10.54 -11.68 -4.03
N LEU A 329 -11.14 -11.21 -2.95
CA LEU A 329 -10.96 -9.83 -2.47
C LEU A 329 -9.51 -9.55 -2.11
N PHE A 330 -8.90 -10.38 -1.26
CA PHE A 330 -7.53 -10.14 -0.79
C PHE A 330 -6.51 -10.32 -1.90
N PHE A 331 -6.70 -11.27 -2.81
CA PHE A 331 -5.88 -11.41 -4.01
C PHE A 331 -5.94 -10.15 -4.89
N THR A 332 -7.13 -9.60 -5.09
CA THR A 332 -7.35 -8.43 -5.93
C THR A 332 -6.72 -7.17 -5.32
N VAL A 333 -6.95 -6.92 -4.02
CA VAL A 333 -6.42 -5.74 -3.32
C VAL A 333 -4.89 -5.81 -3.21
N ALA A 334 -4.34 -6.95 -2.81
CA ALA A 334 -2.89 -7.13 -2.69
C ALA A 334 -2.17 -6.97 -4.04
N GLY A 335 -2.72 -7.55 -5.10
CA GLY A 335 -2.15 -7.44 -6.44
C GLY A 335 -2.25 -6.03 -7.03
N THR A 336 -3.35 -5.31 -6.75
CA THR A 336 -3.51 -3.91 -7.16
C THR A 336 -2.52 -3.00 -6.43
N ALA A 337 -2.33 -3.19 -5.12
CA ALA A 337 -1.34 -2.45 -4.35
C ALA A 337 0.09 -2.71 -4.87
N PHE A 338 0.42 -3.96 -5.18
CA PHE A 338 1.71 -4.35 -5.73
C PHE A 338 2.01 -3.66 -7.07
N ASP A 339 1.09 -3.71 -8.02
CA ASP A 339 1.26 -3.05 -9.33
C ASP A 339 1.28 -1.52 -9.20
N ALA A 340 0.50 -0.94 -8.27
CA ALA A 340 0.51 0.49 -8.01
C ALA A 340 1.86 0.97 -7.45
N PHE A 341 2.52 0.19 -6.58
CA PHE A 341 3.86 0.50 -6.11
C PHE A 341 4.90 0.43 -7.23
N ILE A 342 4.80 -0.54 -8.13
CA ILE A 342 5.71 -0.65 -9.28
C ILE A 342 5.58 0.58 -10.18
N ALA A 343 4.35 0.96 -10.55
CA ALA A 343 4.09 2.14 -11.39
C ALA A 343 4.52 3.45 -10.70
N CYS A 344 4.27 3.58 -9.40
CA CYS A 344 4.68 4.75 -8.63
C CYS A 344 6.21 4.86 -8.52
N TRP A 345 6.92 3.76 -8.24
CA TRP A 345 8.40 3.76 -8.13
C TRP A 345 9.09 4.00 -9.45
N GLU A 346 8.49 3.55 -10.55
CA GLU A 346 8.92 3.89 -11.89
C GLU A 346 8.88 5.42 -12.10
N THR A 347 7.76 6.05 -11.79
CA THR A 347 7.57 7.49 -11.85
C THR A 347 8.56 8.24 -10.96
N LYS A 348 8.75 7.78 -9.72
CA LYS A 348 9.72 8.35 -8.78
C LYS A 348 11.16 8.25 -9.29
N ARG A 349 11.52 7.09 -9.83
CA ARG A 349 12.87 6.86 -10.39
C ARG A 349 13.12 7.68 -11.64
N PHE A 350 12.08 7.89 -12.48
CA PHE A 350 12.16 8.63 -13.74
C PHE A 350 12.32 10.13 -13.52
N TYR A 351 11.48 10.73 -12.67
CA TYR A 351 11.49 12.18 -12.43
C TYR A 351 12.46 12.61 -11.32
N ASP A 352 12.71 11.74 -10.35
CA ASP A 352 13.65 11.97 -9.25
C ASP A 352 13.41 13.30 -8.50
N SER A 353 12.15 13.68 -8.31
CA SER A 353 11.74 15.00 -7.83
C SER A 353 12.00 15.21 -6.34
N SER A 354 12.24 16.46 -5.98
CA SER A 354 12.48 16.87 -4.59
C SER A 354 11.25 16.71 -3.71
N ARG A 355 11.47 16.86 -2.40
CA ARG A 355 10.44 16.86 -1.35
C ARG A 355 10.29 18.24 -0.72
N PRO A 356 9.18 18.52 -0.01
CA PRO A 356 8.97 19.80 0.69
C PRO A 356 10.15 20.21 1.57
N TRP A 357 10.82 19.25 2.22
CA TRP A 357 12.05 19.53 2.99
C TRP A 357 13.09 20.34 2.21
N THR A 358 13.37 19.93 0.97
CA THR A 358 14.33 20.58 0.08
C THR A 358 13.77 21.91 -0.45
N LEU A 359 12.49 21.92 -0.88
CA LEU A 359 11.84 23.09 -1.48
C LEU A 359 11.71 24.25 -0.48
N VAL A 360 11.32 23.99 0.76
CA VAL A 360 11.24 25.02 1.81
C VAL A 360 12.62 25.64 2.04
N ARG A 361 13.66 24.84 2.14
CA ARG A 361 15.05 25.31 2.30
C ARG A 361 15.56 26.08 1.10
N TYR A 362 15.08 25.77 -0.10
CA TYR A 362 15.43 26.48 -1.33
C TYR A 362 14.73 27.83 -1.42
N TYR A 363 13.40 27.86 -1.30
CA TYR A 363 12.62 29.11 -1.51
C TYR A 363 12.75 30.13 -0.39
N TYR A 364 12.97 29.65 0.84
CA TYR A 364 13.02 30.52 2.03
C TYR A 364 14.41 30.61 2.66
N ARG A 365 15.45 30.25 1.91
CA ARG A 365 16.83 30.28 2.37
C ARG A 365 17.20 31.64 3.02
N GLY A 366 17.72 31.57 4.24
CA GLY A 366 18.14 32.75 5.01
C GLY A 366 16.98 33.59 5.56
N GLN A 367 15.74 33.14 5.42
CA GLN A 367 14.55 33.80 5.94
C GLN A 367 14.04 33.09 7.20
N ARG A 368 13.34 33.85 8.04
CA ARG A 368 12.55 33.29 9.13
C ARG A 368 11.14 33.03 8.64
N ILE A 369 10.61 31.87 9.01
CA ILE A 369 9.25 31.44 8.67
C ILE A 369 8.54 30.96 9.93
N LEU A 370 7.22 31.01 9.94
CA LEU A 370 6.42 30.30 10.92
C LEU A 370 6.36 28.83 10.49
N GLY A 371 6.61 27.90 11.40
CA GLY A 371 6.61 26.47 11.09
C GLY A 371 6.71 25.61 12.33
N TRP A 372 6.40 24.32 12.19
CA TRP A 372 6.53 23.36 13.26
C TRP A 372 8.02 23.03 13.50
N ALA A 373 8.42 23.15 14.76
CA ALA A 373 9.82 23.01 15.18
C ALA A 373 10.20 21.57 15.59
N GLY A 374 9.41 20.58 15.21
CA GLY A 374 9.62 19.18 15.59
C GLY A 374 8.85 18.77 16.84
N PRO A 375 8.97 17.48 17.25
CA PRO A 375 8.30 16.94 18.44
C PRO A 375 8.56 17.82 19.67
N LYS A 376 7.50 18.25 20.35
CA LYS A 376 7.51 19.17 21.52
C LYS A 376 7.90 20.62 21.21
N GLY A 377 8.23 20.97 19.95
CA GLY A 377 8.63 22.34 19.57
C GLY A 377 7.45 23.27 19.31
N GLY A 378 6.29 22.73 18.96
CA GLY A 378 5.13 23.50 18.55
C GLY A 378 5.37 24.28 17.26
N VAL A 379 4.46 25.24 16.96
CA VAL A 379 4.59 26.16 15.82
C VAL A 379 5.22 27.45 16.30
N VAL A 380 6.39 27.79 15.77
CA VAL A 380 7.18 28.96 16.16
C VAL A 380 7.79 29.64 14.94
N GLU A 381 8.26 30.85 15.12
CA GLU A 381 9.10 31.53 14.11
C GLU A 381 10.53 30.98 14.17
N LEU A 382 11.00 30.36 13.08
CA LEU A 382 12.30 29.69 13.00
C LEU A 382 13.00 29.98 11.66
N PRO A 383 14.33 29.78 11.57
CA PRO A 383 14.99 29.78 10.26
C PRO A 383 14.42 28.71 9.34
N ALA A 384 14.22 29.00 8.06
CA ALA A 384 13.66 28.03 7.10
C ALA A 384 14.50 26.73 7.00
N GLU A 385 15.79 26.83 7.27
CA GLU A 385 16.72 25.69 7.33
C GLU A 385 16.42 24.74 8.50
N GLU A 386 15.70 25.19 9.52
CA GLU A 386 15.29 24.42 10.69
C GLU A 386 13.86 23.90 10.58
N TRP A 387 13.12 24.27 9.53
CA TRP A 387 11.75 23.78 9.33
C TRP A 387 11.70 22.24 9.28
N TYR A 388 10.64 21.71 9.87
CA TYR A 388 10.45 20.28 10.04
C TYR A 388 9.03 19.84 9.59
N PRO A 389 8.87 18.74 8.82
CA PRO A 389 7.57 18.15 8.57
C PRO A 389 6.97 17.60 9.88
N TYR A 390 5.64 17.46 9.96
CA TYR A 390 4.97 16.90 11.11
C TYR A 390 5.24 15.39 11.24
N SER A 391 6.41 15.07 11.81
CA SER A 391 6.92 13.70 11.90
C SER A 391 7.92 13.55 13.06
N PRO A 392 8.12 12.32 13.58
CA PRO A 392 9.18 12.08 14.57
C PRO A 392 10.57 12.23 13.94
N TYR A 393 11.57 12.60 14.75
CA TYR A 393 12.96 12.78 14.28
C TYR A 393 13.56 11.51 13.67
N SER A 394 13.09 10.32 14.10
CA SER A 394 13.53 9.03 13.57
C SER A 394 12.95 8.69 12.18
N PHE A 395 12.02 9.49 11.68
CA PHE A 395 11.40 9.32 10.37
C PHE A 395 10.93 10.67 9.83
N VAL A 396 11.86 11.50 9.38
CA VAL A 396 11.58 12.88 8.94
C VAL A 396 10.65 12.92 7.73
N THR A 397 10.96 12.15 6.70
CA THR A 397 10.16 11.99 5.49
C THR A 397 10.55 10.67 4.82
N PRO A 398 9.65 10.03 4.05
CA PRO A 398 10.02 8.80 3.35
C PRO A 398 11.27 8.97 2.48
N PRO A 399 12.29 8.07 2.58
CA PRO A 399 13.56 8.21 1.89
C PRO A 399 13.48 7.76 0.43
N PHE A 400 12.79 8.51 -0.40
CA PHE A 400 12.64 8.35 -1.85
C PHE A 400 12.01 9.61 -2.48
N PRO A 401 12.13 9.82 -3.82
CA PRO A 401 11.61 11.00 -4.50
C PRO A 401 10.12 11.31 -4.26
N GLY A 402 9.72 12.56 -4.46
CA GLY A 402 8.37 13.04 -4.19
C GLY A 402 7.33 12.52 -5.16
N TYR A 403 7.42 12.90 -6.42
CA TYR A 403 6.40 12.69 -7.44
C TYR A 403 6.43 11.26 -8.04
N THR A 404 5.29 10.58 -8.14
CA THR A 404 3.99 10.85 -7.51
C THR A 404 3.99 10.38 -6.05
N SER A 405 3.05 10.86 -5.26
CA SER A 405 2.87 10.36 -3.90
C SER A 405 2.52 8.87 -3.90
N GLY A 406 3.32 8.05 -3.19
CA GLY A 406 3.05 6.60 -3.04
C GLY A 406 1.72 6.33 -2.38
N HIS A 407 1.42 7.06 -1.28
CA HIS A 407 0.15 6.94 -0.58
C HIS A 407 -1.04 7.27 -1.48
N ALA A 408 -0.97 8.35 -2.24
CA ALA A 408 -2.05 8.74 -3.15
C ALA A 408 -2.23 7.71 -4.29
N THR A 409 -1.13 7.24 -4.90
CA THR A 409 -1.20 6.28 -6.02
C THR A 409 -1.80 4.95 -5.57
N VAL A 410 -1.31 4.40 -4.46
CA VAL A 410 -1.78 3.10 -3.93
C VAL A 410 -3.19 3.23 -3.36
N SER A 411 -3.49 4.31 -2.62
CA SER A 411 -4.84 4.52 -2.07
C SER A 411 -5.87 4.74 -3.18
N GLY A 412 -5.54 5.54 -4.20
CA GLY A 412 -6.41 5.70 -5.37
C GLY A 412 -6.69 4.39 -6.11
N ALA A 413 -5.67 3.51 -6.17
CA ALA A 413 -5.82 2.19 -6.78
C ALA A 413 -6.66 1.24 -5.92
N CYS A 414 -6.33 1.12 -4.62
CA CYS A 414 -7.03 0.20 -3.72
C CYS A 414 -8.48 0.63 -3.45
N ALA A 415 -8.75 1.92 -3.30
CA ALA A 415 -10.11 2.44 -3.18
C ALA A 415 -10.94 2.11 -4.42
N LYS A 416 -10.40 2.38 -5.61
CA LYS A 416 -11.11 2.10 -6.86
C LYS A 416 -11.34 0.60 -7.09
N ILE A 417 -10.40 -0.25 -6.71
CA ILE A 417 -10.59 -1.70 -6.85
C ILE A 417 -11.63 -2.24 -5.85
N LEU A 418 -11.70 -1.69 -4.64
CA LEU A 418 -12.73 -2.02 -3.65
C LEU A 418 -14.11 -1.57 -4.13
N GLU A 419 -14.25 -0.35 -4.66
CA GLU A 419 -15.47 0.13 -5.31
C GLU A 419 -15.93 -0.81 -6.43
N LEU A 420 -15.02 -1.24 -7.31
CA LEU A 420 -15.33 -2.14 -8.42
C LEU A 420 -15.69 -3.56 -7.96
N PHE A 421 -15.05 -4.04 -6.89
CA PHE A 421 -15.32 -5.35 -6.32
C PHE A 421 -16.69 -5.40 -5.63
N THR A 422 -17.01 -4.39 -4.81
CA THR A 422 -18.27 -4.30 -4.06
C THR A 422 -19.42 -3.77 -4.91
N GLY A 423 -19.13 -3.10 -6.03
CA GLY A 423 -20.13 -2.42 -6.87
C GLY A 423 -20.65 -1.11 -6.27
N SER A 424 -20.04 -0.58 -5.21
CA SER A 424 -20.42 0.67 -4.55
C SER A 424 -19.15 1.35 -3.98
N ASP A 425 -19.14 2.69 -3.99
CA ASP A 425 -18.11 3.49 -3.31
C ASP A 425 -18.35 3.60 -1.78
N GLU A 426 -19.48 3.10 -1.28
CA GLU A 426 -19.83 3.14 0.13
C GLU A 426 -18.86 2.25 0.96
N PHE A 427 -18.24 2.86 1.98
CA PHE A 427 -17.37 2.15 2.91
C PHE A 427 -17.99 2.08 4.31
N GLY A 428 -18.39 3.22 4.89
CA GLY A 428 -19.19 3.29 6.11
C GLY A 428 -18.46 2.86 7.37
N VAL A 429 -17.18 3.15 7.50
CA VAL A 429 -16.32 2.76 8.62
C VAL A 429 -15.91 3.99 9.42
N THR A 430 -15.77 3.87 10.74
CA THR A 430 -15.22 4.90 11.61
C THR A 430 -13.97 4.37 12.31
N GLU A 431 -12.89 5.15 12.29
CA GLU A 431 -11.67 4.93 13.06
C GLU A 431 -11.65 5.85 14.28
N VAL A 432 -11.38 5.30 15.46
CA VAL A 432 -11.25 6.09 16.71
C VAL A 432 -9.81 6.07 17.18
N ARG A 433 -9.20 7.22 17.30
CA ARG A 433 -7.79 7.36 17.69
C ARG A 433 -7.57 8.40 18.77
N ASN A 434 -6.60 8.12 19.64
CA ASN A 434 -6.00 9.17 20.46
C ASN A 434 -5.02 9.96 19.61
N CYS A 435 -5.30 11.25 19.39
CA CYS A 435 -4.47 12.14 18.61
C CYS A 435 -3.02 12.14 19.12
N CYS A 436 -2.09 12.23 18.15
CA CYS A 436 -0.74 12.77 18.31
C CYS A 436 0.26 11.87 19.05
N SER A 437 -0.11 10.67 19.47
CA SER A 437 0.71 9.78 20.30
C SER A 437 1.97 9.24 19.61
N LEU A 438 2.04 9.27 18.29
CA LEU A 438 3.18 8.80 17.51
C LEU A 438 4.21 9.90 17.25
N THR A 439 3.79 11.16 17.22
CA THR A 439 4.62 12.32 16.87
C THR A 439 4.84 13.25 18.04
N GLU A 440 3.79 13.52 18.83
CA GLU A 440 3.82 14.35 20.02
C GLU A 440 3.47 13.50 21.25
N VAL A 441 4.13 13.72 22.37
CA VAL A 441 3.82 13.00 23.63
C VAL A 441 2.71 13.78 24.35
N ASP A 442 1.62 13.09 24.68
CA ASP A 442 0.52 13.56 25.55
C ASP A 442 -0.37 14.70 25.01
N VAL A 443 -1.09 14.42 23.94
CA VAL A 443 -2.31 15.16 23.66
C VAL A 443 -3.46 14.15 23.65
N GLY A 444 -4.03 13.87 24.83
CA GLY A 444 -5.09 12.87 25.03
C GLY A 444 -6.45 13.31 24.50
N VAL A 445 -6.53 13.70 23.22
CA VAL A 445 -7.79 14.01 22.54
C VAL A 445 -8.17 12.82 21.69
N GLU A 446 -9.27 12.16 22.03
CA GLU A 446 -9.88 11.14 21.21
C GLU A 446 -10.55 11.79 19.99
N VAL A 447 -10.23 11.30 18.79
CA VAL A 447 -10.76 11.76 17.52
C VAL A 447 -11.39 10.58 16.79
N ALA A 448 -12.63 10.77 16.32
CA ALA A 448 -13.32 9.85 15.44
C ALA A 448 -13.17 10.33 13.98
N LEU A 449 -12.59 9.47 13.14
CA LEU A 449 -12.40 9.70 11.71
C LEU A 449 -13.45 8.89 10.94
N ASP A 450 -14.43 9.55 10.36
CA ASP A 450 -15.45 8.92 9.55
C ASP A 450 -14.92 8.69 8.13
N LEU A 451 -15.02 7.44 7.66
CA LEU A 451 -14.60 6.98 6.35
C LEU A 451 -15.84 6.49 5.56
N PRO A 452 -16.70 7.41 5.09
CA PRO A 452 -17.99 7.03 4.48
C PRO A 452 -17.84 6.34 3.13
N THR A 453 -16.79 6.67 2.36
CA THR A 453 -16.55 6.13 1.02
C THR A 453 -15.10 5.68 0.83
N PHE A 454 -14.86 4.73 -0.06
CA PHE A 454 -13.52 4.32 -0.44
C PHE A 454 -12.75 5.46 -1.10
N SER A 455 -13.38 6.19 -2.02
CA SER A 455 -12.76 7.33 -2.70
C SER A 455 -12.38 8.45 -1.73
N GLY A 456 -13.26 8.79 -0.79
CA GLY A 456 -12.99 9.77 0.27
C GLY A 456 -11.87 9.33 1.20
N THR A 457 -11.80 8.03 1.55
CA THR A 457 -10.69 7.47 2.34
C THR A 457 -9.35 7.63 1.61
N ALA A 458 -9.32 7.40 0.28
CA ALA A 458 -8.11 7.62 -0.51
C ALA A 458 -7.72 9.10 -0.59
N GLU A 459 -8.68 10.01 -0.64
CA GLU A 459 -8.45 11.47 -0.61
C GLU A 459 -7.90 11.92 0.75
N ILE A 460 -8.43 11.38 1.85
CA ILE A 460 -7.88 11.60 3.21
C ILE A 460 -6.44 11.09 3.28
N ALA A 461 -6.15 9.89 2.77
CA ALA A 461 -4.79 9.36 2.74
C ALA A 461 -3.83 10.23 1.91
N ALA A 462 -4.27 10.75 0.77
CA ALA A 462 -3.50 11.67 -0.05
C ALA A 462 -3.28 13.02 0.64
N LEU A 463 -4.33 13.62 1.21
CA LEU A 463 -4.26 14.90 1.92
C LEU A 463 -3.36 14.83 3.15
N SER A 464 -3.34 13.70 3.86
CA SER A 464 -2.47 13.47 5.01
C SER A 464 -0.99 13.71 4.68
N ARG A 465 -0.59 13.52 3.41
CA ARG A 465 0.80 13.69 2.99
C ARG A 465 1.19 15.16 2.86
N ALA A 466 0.28 16.02 2.40
CA ALA A 466 0.50 17.46 2.37
C ALA A 466 0.46 18.05 3.79
N MET A 467 -0.52 17.64 4.60
CA MET A 467 -0.62 18.01 6.02
C MET A 467 0.64 17.61 6.81
N GLY A 468 1.14 16.39 6.58
CA GLY A 468 2.35 15.89 7.21
C GLY A 468 3.65 16.55 6.72
N GLY A 469 3.61 17.31 5.63
CA GLY A 469 4.80 17.94 5.05
C GLY A 469 5.67 16.99 4.22
N TYR A 470 5.11 15.88 3.73
CA TYR A 470 5.86 14.84 3.01
C TYR A 470 5.80 15.00 1.50
N HIS A 471 4.71 15.59 0.98
CA HIS A 471 4.44 15.79 -0.45
C HIS A 471 3.80 17.14 -0.70
N ILE A 472 4.09 17.76 -1.84
CA ILE A 472 3.31 18.89 -2.34
C ILE A 472 1.96 18.40 -2.88
N PRO A 473 0.88 19.21 -2.88
CA PRO A 473 -0.47 18.79 -3.29
C PRO A 473 -0.53 18.09 -4.64
N ILE A 474 0.17 18.58 -5.66
CA ILE A 474 0.14 17.98 -7.00
C ILE A 474 0.68 16.55 -7.05
N ASP A 475 1.63 16.18 -6.17
CA ASP A 475 2.11 14.79 -6.06
C ASP A 475 0.96 13.84 -5.70
N ASN A 476 0.04 14.34 -4.87
CA ASN A 476 -1.11 13.59 -4.36
C ASN A 476 -2.23 13.52 -5.40
N GLU A 477 -2.60 14.64 -6.01
CA GLU A 477 -3.67 14.72 -7.02
C GLU A 477 -3.37 13.81 -8.21
N VAL A 478 -2.16 13.92 -8.75
CA VAL A 478 -1.73 13.08 -9.88
C VAL A 478 -1.58 11.63 -9.46
N GLY A 479 -1.09 11.37 -8.24
CA GLY A 479 -1.01 10.02 -7.68
C GLY A 479 -2.37 9.34 -7.63
N LEU A 480 -3.39 9.98 -7.05
CA LEU A 480 -4.77 9.46 -7.00
C LEU A 480 -5.31 9.14 -8.40
N ALA A 481 -5.11 10.06 -9.36
CA ALA A 481 -5.58 9.88 -10.73
C ALA A 481 -4.89 8.67 -11.41
N CYS A 482 -3.58 8.49 -11.21
CA CYS A 482 -2.83 7.34 -11.73
C CYS A 482 -3.33 6.03 -11.13
N GLY A 483 -3.52 5.99 -9.79
CA GLY A 483 -4.02 4.82 -9.09
C GLY A 483 -5.41 4.40 -9.56
N ARG A 484 -6.34 5.35 -9.68
CA ARG A 484 -7.71 5.08 -10.19
C ARG A 484 -7.70 4.51 -11.61
N LYS A 485 -6.84 5.03 -12.50
CA LYS A 485 -6.69 4.51 -13.87
C LYS A 485 -6.12 3.10 -13.87
N LEU A 486 -5.09 2.85 -13.05
CA LEU A 486 -4.48 1.53 -12.90
C LEU A 486 -5.52 0.49 -12.44
N ALA A 487 -6.30 0.78 -11.41
CA ALA A 487 -7.31 -0.12 -10.89
C ALA A 487 -8.42 -0.42 -11.91
N ALA A 488 -8.91 0.61 -12.61
CA ALA A 488 -9.90 0.44 -13.67
C ALA A 488 -9.40 -0.47 -14.81
N TRP A 489 -8.12 -0.35 -15.17
CA TRP A 489 -7.44 -1.26 -16.10
C TRP A 489 -7.32 -2.68 -15.54
N SER A 490 -6.95 -2.81 -14.27
CA SER A 490 -6.64 -4.09 -13.64
C SER A 490 -7.86 -4.95 -13.37
N TRP A 491 -9.02 -4.33 -13.11
CA TRP A 491 -10.25 -5.01 -12.72
C TRP A 491 -10.69 -6.16 -13.65
N PRO A 492 -10.83 -5.97 -14.99
CA PRO A 492 -11.21 -7.06 -15.87
C PRO A 492 -10.20 -8.22 -15.86
N HIS A 493 -8.91 -7.93 -15.68
CA HIS A 493 -7.87 -8.96 -15.64
C HIS A 493 -7.95 -9.83 -14.38
N TYR A 494 -8.33 -9.27 -13.22
CA TYR A 494 -8.61 -10.07 -12.03
C TYR A 494 -9.84 -10.94 -12.22
N ARG A 495 -10.91 -10.39 -12.78
CA ARG A 495 -12.12 -11.15 -13.11
C ARG A 495 -11.83 -12.34 -14.02
N ASP A 496 -10.97 -12.17 -15.01
CA ASP A 496 -10.57 -13.24 -15.92
C ASP A 496 -10.00 -14.46 -15.19
N TYR A 497 -9.26 -14.27 -14.07
CA TYR A 497 -8.73 -15.39 -13.29
C TYR A 497 -9.85 -16.20 -12.62
N TRP A 498 -10.77 -15.57 -11.94
CA TRP A 498 -11.85 -16.31 -11.27
C TRP A 498 -13.03 -16.67 -12.18
N GLN A 499 -13.13 -16.07 -13.37
CA GLN A 499 -14.08 -16.46 -14.43
C GLN A 499 -13.49 -17.50 -15.39
N GLY A 500 -12.22 -17.87 -15.23
CA GLY A 500 -11.58 -18.92 -16.00
C GLY A 500 -11.11 -18.55 -17.41
N SER A 501 -11.21 -17.28 -17.78
CA SER A 501 -10.80 -16.76 -19.10
C SER A 501 -9.34 -16.28 -19.16
N ALA A 502 -8.66 -16.17 -18.01
CA ALA A 502 -7.31 -15.67 -17.95
C ALA A 502 -6.32 -16.59 -18.69
N LYS A 503 -5.43 -15.97 -19.47
CA LYS A 503 -4.27 -16.66 -20.06
C LYS A 503 -3.10 -16.59 -19.07
N VAL A 504 -2.51 -17.75 -18.76
CA VAL A 504 -1.33 -17.82 -17.89
C VAL A 504 -0.19 -17.02 -18.54
N ARG A 505 0.26 -15.99 -17.88
CA ARG A 505 1.44 -15.21 -18.32
C ARG A 505 2.71 -16.03 -18.04
N ARG A 506 3.50 -16.28 -19.08
CA ARG A 506 4.77 -17.02 -18.99
C ARG A 506 5.90 -16.16 -18.46
#